data_9219fcb0dee3a5154057fb5930cbb486
#
_entry.id   9219fcb0dee3a5154057fb5930cbb486
#
_cell.length_a   1.000
_cell.length_b   1.000
_cell.length_c   1.000
_cell.angle_alpha   90.00
_cell.angle_beta   90.00
_cell.angle_gamma   90.00
#
_symmetry.space_group_name_H-M   'P 1'
#
loop_
_entity.id
_entity.type
_entity.pdbx_description
1 polymer ?
#
loop_
_entity_poly.entity_id
_entity_poly.type
_entity_poly.pdbx_seq_one_letter_code
_entity_poly.pdbx_strand_id
1 'polypeptide(L)'
;MAHVIALVDDDRNILTGLSIALQAEGFDTRVYSDGAAALEALVENPPDLAVCDIKMPRMDGLELLRRLREKSSLPVIFLTSKTDEQDEALGLAMGADDYIAKPFSQRLLIARIRA
;
A
#
# COMPACT_ATOMS: atom_id res chain seq x y z
N MET A 1 10.82 -10.79 -15.75
CA MET A 1 11.08 -9.49 -15.10
C MET A 1 10.33 -9.42 -13.77
N ALA A 2 10.96 -8.83 -12.78
CA ALA A 2 10.34 -8.71 -11.47
C ALA A 2 9.29 -7.60 -11.48
N HIS A 3 8.15 -7.84 -10.81
CA HIS A 3 7.17 -6.80 -10.57
C HIS A 3 7.65 -5.90 -9.45
N VAL A 4 7.32 -4.62 -9.52
CA VAL A 4 7.70 -3.63 -8.54
C VAL A 4 6.52 -3.32 -7.64
N ILE A 5 6.72 -3.47 -6.33
CA ILE A 5 5.71 -3.21 -5.30
C ILE A 5 6.17 -2.01 -4.47
N ALA A 6 5.34 -0.99 -4.40
CA ALA A 6 5.58 0.14 -3.51
C ALA A 6 4.96 -0.15 -2.15
N LEU A 7 5.70 0.13 -1.10
CA LEU A 7 5.26 -0.07 0.29
C LEU A 7 5.23 1.29 0.98
N VAL A 8 4.06 1.69 1.49
CA VAL A 8 3.86 2.99 2.11
C VAL A 8 3.33 2.80 3.53
N ASP A 9 4.13 3.16 4.52
CA ASP A 9 3.78 3.02 5.92
C ASP A 9 4.70 3.91 6.74
N ASP A 10 4.20 4.58 7.77
CA ASP A 10 5.04 5.40 8.64
C ASP A 10 5.81 4.55 9.65
N ASP A 11 5.48 3.28 9.81
CA ASP A 11 6.23 2.34 10.63
C ASP A 11 7.34 1.67 9.82
N ARG A 12 8.58 2.12 10.06
CA ARG A 12 9.73 1.62 9.30
C ARG A 12 10.03 0.15 9.54
N ASN A 13 9.65 -0.40 10.69
CA ASN A 13 9.82 -1.83 10.95
C ASN A 13 8.92 -2.66 10.05
N ILE A 14 7.70 -2.21 9.82
CA ILE A 14 6.79 -2.87 8.88
C ILE A 14 7.36 -2.79 7.47
N LEU A 15 7.84 -1.63 7.04
CA LEU A 15 8.43 -1.47 5.70
C LEU A 15 9.60 -2.41 5.49
N THR A 16 10.53 -2.48 6.46
CA THR A 16 11.70 -3.34 6.35
C THR A 16 11.29 -4.81 6.27
N GLY A 17 10.40 -5.25 7.16
CA GLY A 17 9.97 -6.64 7.17
C GLY A 17 9.25 -7.06 5.89
N LEU A 18 8.34 -6.21 5.39
CA LEU A 18 7.62 -6.49 4.15
C LEU A 18 8.55 -6.47 2.95
N SER A 19 9.48 -5.53 2.89
CA SER A 19 10.44 -5.44 1.79
C SER A 19 11.27 -6.70 1.69
N ILE A 20 11.78 -7.19 2.82
CA ILE A 20 12.56 -8.43 2.85
C ILE A 20 11.72 -9.61 2.39
N ALA A 21 10.49 -9.73 2.89
CA ALA A 21 9.62 -10.84 2.54
C ALA A 21 9.26 -10.84 1.05
N LEU A 22 8.97 -9.68 0.49
CA LEU A 22 8.61 -9.57 -0.92
C LEU A 22 9.81 -9.81 -1.83
N GLN A 23 10.99 -9.33 -1.47
CA GLN A 23 12.20 -9.59 -2.23
C GLN A 23 12.53 -11.08 -2.25
N ALA A 24 12.30 -11.77 -1.15
CA ALA A 24 12.48 -13.23 -1.09
C ALA A 24 11.55 -13.98 -2.05
N GLU A 25 10.41 -13.39 -2.41
CA GLU A 25 9.46 -13.95 -3.36
C GLU A 25 9.70 -13.48 -4.81
N GLY A 26 10.76 -12.72 -5.04
CA GLY A 26 11.14 -12.28 -6.38
C GLY A 26 10.60 -10.93 -6.80
N PHE A 27 9.97 -10.18 -5.90
CA PHE A 27 9.51 -8.82 -6.20
C PHE A 27 10.62 -7.80 -5.95
N ASP A 28 10.62 -6.73 -6.73
CA ASP A 28 11.37 -5.53 -6.39
C ASP A 28 10.49 -4.65 -5.50
N THR A 29 11.10 -3.92 -4.58
CA THR A 29 10.34 -3.08 -3.65
C THR A 29 10.85 -1.65 -3.65
N ARG A 30 9.94 -0.70 -3.42
CA ARG A 30 10.24 0.68 -3.13
C ARG A 30 9.50 1.04 -1.85
N VAL A 31 10.18 1.69 -0.92
CA VAL A 31 9.59 1.99 0.39
C VAL A 31 9.46 3.50 0.60
N TYR A 32 8.35 3.91 1.17
CA TYR A 32 8.06 5.31 1.48
C TYR A 32 7.45 5.37 2.88
N SER A 33 7.95 6.26 3.72
CA SER A 33 7.43 6.43 5.08
C SER A 33 6.54 7.65 5.25
N ASP A 34 6.18 8.30 4.13
CA ASP A 34 5.44 9.55 4.11
C ASP A 34 4.51 9.55 2.89
N GLY A 35 3.23 9.89 3.12
CA GLY A 35 2.22 9.87 2.07
C GLY A 35 2.49 10.85 0.93
N ALA A 36 2.98 12.05 1.23
CA ALA A 36 3.24 13.05 0.20
C ALA A 36 4.37 12.62 -0.73
N ALA A 37 5.45 12.10 -0.17
CA ALA A 37 6.57 11.58 -0.98
C ALA A 37 6.14 10.38 -1.80
N ALA A 38 5.31 9.50 -1.22
CA ALA A 38 4.78 8.34 -1.93
C ALA A 38 3.90 8.76 -3.11
N LEU A 39 3.00 9.71 -2.90
CA LEU A 39 2.10 10.18 -3.95
C LEU A 39 2.87 10.68 -5.16
N GLU A 40 3.86 11.53 -4.93
CA GLU A 40 4.68 12.07 -6.01
C GLU A 40 5.37 10.95 -6.79
N ALA A 41 5.99 10.01 -6.09
CA ALA A 41 6.70 8.90 -6.72
C ALA A 41 5.75 7.96 -7.48
N LEU A 42 4.57 7.68 -6.93
CA LEU A 42 3.60 6.78 -7.56
C LEU A 42 3.04 7.37 -8.85
N VAL A 43 2.90 8.68 -8.92
CA VAL A 43 2.42 9.37 -10.12
C VAL A 43 3.52 9.45 -11.17
N GLU A 44 4.74 9.86 -10.79
CA GLU A 44 5.84 10.08 -11.72
C GLU A 44 6.44 8.78 -12.27
N ASN A 45 6.53 7.75 -11.43
CA ASN A 45 7.17 6.50 -11.80
C ASN A 45 6.38 5.33 -11.18
N PRO A 46 5.20 5.01 -11.74
CA PRO A 46 4.31 4.04 -11.13
C PRO A 46 4.91 2.64 -11.03
N PRO A 47 4.76 2.01 -9.87
CA PRO A 47 5.06 0.58 -9.73
C PRO A 47 3.93 -0.26 -10.30
N ASP A 48 4.00 -1.57 -10.14
CA ASP A 48 2.93 -2.47 -10.57
C ASP A 48 1.76 -2.48 -9.58
N LEU A 49 2.04 -2.24 -8.29
CA LEU A 49 1.06 -2.24 -7.23
C LEU A 49 1.60 -1.48 -6.02
N ALA A 50 0.71 -0.86 -5.25
CA ALA A 50 1.08 -0.20 -4.00
C ALA A 50 0.36 -0.86 -2.82
N VAL A 51 1.10 -1.09 -1.74
CA VAL A 51 0.56 -1.54 -0.46
C VAL A 51 0.72 -0.36 0.50
N CYS A 52 -0.38 0.16 1.03
CA CYS A 52 -0.39 1.43 1.74
C CYS A 52 -1.13 1.32 3.07
N ASP A 53 -0.50 1.81 4.14
CA ASP A 53 -1.18 1.97 5.42
C ASP A 53 -2.19 3.11 5.34
N ILE A 54 -3.33 2.96 6.02
CA ILE A 54 -4.33 4.04 6.08
C ILE A 54 -3.92 5.11 7.09
N LYS A 55 -3.52 4.69 8.30
CA LYS A 55 -3.24 5.62 9.40
C LYS A 55 -1.81 6.14 9.35
N MET A 56 -1.63 7.28 8.71
CA MET A 56 -0.34 7.97 8.65
C MET A 56 -0.52 9.44 9.00
N PRO A 57 0.51 10.09 9.59
CA PRO A 57 0.41 11.52 9.90
C PRO A 57 0.41 12.37 8.63
N ARG A 58 -0.19 13.53 8.72
CA ARG A 58 -0.30 14.54 7.65
C ARG A 58 -1.15 14.09 6.48
N MET A 59 -0.70 13.16 5.66
CA MET A 59 -1.49 12.59 4.57
C MET A 59 -1.70 11.11 4.84
N ASP A 60 -2.94 10.70 5.18
CA ASP A 60 -3.26 9.30 5.39
C ASP A 60 -3.46 8.55 4.07
N GLY A 61 -3.65 7.24 4.16
CA GLY A 61 -3.79 6.39 2.97
C GLY A 61 -5.03 6.69 2.14
N LEU A 62 -6.12 7.12 2.76
CA LEU A 62 -7.34 7.48 2.05
C LEU A 62 -7.15 8.75 1.21
N GLU A 63 -6.51 9.76 1.77
CA GLU A 63 -6.20 10.98 1.05
C GLU A 63 -5.21 10.70 -0.08
N LEU A 64 -4.21 9.85 0.17
CA LEU A 64 -3.27 9.42 -0.85
C LEU A 64 -4.01 8.77 -2.01
N LEU A 65 -4.91 7.82 -1.74
CA LEU A 65 -5.68 7.15 -2.78
C LEU A 65 -6.55 8.13 -3.55
N ARG A 66 -7.23 9.03 -2.85
CA ARG A 66 -8.09 10.03 -3.50
C ARG A 66 -7.30 10.84 -4.53
N ARG A 67 -6.13 11.34 -4.13
CA ARG A 67 -5.29 12.14 -5.02
C ARG A 67 -4.67 11.30 -6.14
N LEU A 68 -4.29 10.07 -5.83
CA LEU A 68 -3.73 9.16 -6.83
C LEU A 68 -4.74 8.85 -7.92
N ARG A 69 -6.02 8.64 -7.54
CA ARG A 69 -7.07 8.28 -8.49
C ARG A 69 -7.41 9.39 -9.48
N GLU A 70 -7.02 10.62 -9.19
CA GLU A 70 -7.16 11.72 -10.17
C GLU A 70 -6.23 11.53 -11.38
N LYS A 71 -5.15 10.75 -11.24
CA LYS A 71 -4.11 10.63 -12.25
C LYS A 71 -3.77 9.20 -12.63
N SER A 72 -4.23 8.20 -11.88
CA SER A 72 -3.78 6.83 -12.08
C SER A 72 -4.83 5.83 -11.61
N SER A 73 -4.88 4.67 -12.28
CA SER A 73 -5.65 3.51 -11.86
C SER A 73 -4.76 2.43 -11.23
N LEU A 74 -3.60 2.80 -10.74
CA LEU A 74 -2.65 1.89 -10.10
C LEU A 74 -3.34 1.04 -9.03
N PRO A 75 -3.17 -0.30 -9.05
CA PRO A 75 -3.73 -1.15 -7.99
C PRO A 75 -3.19 -0.79 -6.61
N VAL A 76 -4.09 -0.69 -5.64
CA VAL A 76 -3.75 -0.33 -4.26
C VAL A 76 -4.40 -1.33 -3.30
N ILE A 77 -3.58 -1.88 -2.40
CA ILE A 77 -4.03 -2.70 -1.28
C ILE A 77 -3.77 -1.91 0.00
N PHE A 78 -4.81 -1.72 0.82
CA PHE A 78 -4.64 -1.04 2.10
C PHE A 78 -4.29 -2.01 3.22
N LEU A 79 -3.44 -1.55 4.13
CA LEU A 79 -3.23 -2.17 5.44
C LEU A 79 -3.95 -1.32 6.48
N THR A 80 -4.77 -1.93 7.33
CA THR A 80 -5.58 -1.18 8.28
C THR A 80 -5.71 -1.92 9.61
N SER A 81 -6.05 -1.20 10.69
CA SER A 81 -6.35 -1.84 11.96
C SER A 81 -7.75 -2.45 11.92
N LYS A 82 -7.98 -3.48 12.75
CA LYS A 82 -9.28 -4.17 12.79
C LYS A 82 -10.44 -3.28 13.23
N THR A 83 -10.15 -2.13 13.83
CA THR A 83 -11.18 -1.23 14.34
C THR A 83 -11.68 -0.21 13.31
N ASP A 84 -11.15 -0.24 12.08
CA ASP A 84 -11.40 0.78 11.09
C ASP A 84 -12.33 0.31 9.96
N GLU A 85 -13.48 -0.29 10.32
CA GLU A 85 -14.45 -0.75 9.33
C GLU A 85 -14.96 0.37 8.43
N GLN A 86 -15.12 1.57 8.98
CA GLN A 86 -15.57 2.73 8.21
C GLN A 86 -14.52 3.14 7.17
N ASP A 87 -13.25 3.12 7.56
CA ASP A 87 -12.16 3.41 6.65
C ASP A 87 -12.06 2.36 5.55
N GLU A 88 -12.32 1.11 5.89
CA GLU A 88 -12.38 0.01 4.94
C GLU A 88 -13.41 0.25 3.86
N ALA A 89 -14.64 0.49 4.28
CA ALA A 89 -15.73 0.70 3.35
C ALA A 89 -15.47 1.91 2.46
N LEU A 90 -14.94 2.99 3.05
CA LEU A 90 -14.62 4.19 2.31
C LEU A 90 -13.49 3.95 1.30
N GLY A 91 -12.45 3.24 1.72
CA GLY A 91 -11.32 2.92 0.82
C GLY A 91 -11.75 2.12 -0.39
N LEU A 92 -12.57 1.10 -0.20
CA LEU A 92 -13.10 0.30 -1.30
C LEU A 92 -14.00 1.14 -2.21
N ALA A 93 -14.84 1.99 -1.63
CA ALA A 93 -15.70 2.88 -2.40
C ALA A 93 -14.90 3.91 -3.21
N MET A 94 -13.70 4.28 -2.75
CA MET A 94 -12.81 5.20 -3.44
C MET A 94 -11.94 4.53 -4.51
N GLY A 95 -12.01 3.21 -4.63
CA GLY A 95 -11.32 2.48 -5.68
C GLY A 95 -10.09 1.70 -5.24
N ALA A 96 -9.95 1.38 -3.95
CA ALA A 96 -8.94 0.43 -3.52
C ALA A 96 -9.30 -0.96 -4.03
N ASP A 97 -8.29 -1.72 -4.43
CA ASP A 97 -8.51 -3.05 -5.01
C ASP A 97 -8.72 -4.11 -3.94
N ASP A 98 -8.12 -3.93 -2.78
CA ASP A 98 -8.27 -4.86 -1.67
C ASP A 98 -7.78 -4.20 -0.40
N TYR A 99 -7.99 -4.88 0.75
CA TYR A 99 -7.37 -4.44 1.97
C TYR A 99 -7.23 -5.57 2.98
N ILE A 100 -6.25 -5.42 3.87
CA ILE A 100 -5.85 -6.45 4.81
C ILE A 100 -5.74 -5.83 6.19
N ALA A 101 -6.40 -6.45 7.18
CA ALA A 101 -6.38 -5.98 8.57
C ALA A 101 -5.07 -6.37 9.26
N LYS A 102 -4.52 -5.44 10.03
CA LYS A 102 -3.38 -5.72 10.92
C LYS A 102 -3.90 -6.35 12.22
N PRO A 103 -3.17 -7.27 12.84
CA PRO A 103 -1.95 -7.89 12.37
C PRO A 103 -2.24 -8.87 11.23
N PHE A 104 -1.37 -8.95 10.23
CA PHE A 104 -1.60 -9.78 9.07
C PHE A 104 -0.49 -10.80 8.88
N SER A 105 -0.81 -11.87 8.15
CA SER A 105 0.16 -12.86 7.71
C SER A 105 0.85 -12.37 6.44
N GLN A 106 2.18 -12.45 6.39
CA GLN A 106 2.91 -12.13 5.17
C GLN A 106 2.48 -13.04 4.01
N ARG A 107 2.16 -14.29 4.31
CA ARG A 107 1.66 -15.24 3.30
C ARG A 107 0.35 -14.76 2.68
N LEU A 108 -0.58 -14.25 3.51
CA LEU A 108 -1.85 -13.73 3.03
C LEU A 108 -1.64 -12.50 2.14
N LEU A 109 -0.78 -11.58 2.57
CA LEU A 109 -0.48 -10.39 1.80
C LEU A 109 0.11 -10.75 0.43
N ILE A 110 1.07 -11.67 0.39
CA ILE A 110 1.68 -12.11 -0.86
C ILE A 110 0.62 -12.75 -1.78
N ALA A 111 -0.27 -13.56 -1.22
CA ALA A 111 -1.35 -14.16 -1.99
C ALA A 111 -2.27 -13.12 -2.61
N ARG A 112 -2.60 -12.05 -1.86
CA ARG A 112 -3.43 -10.95 -2.37
C ARG A 112 -2.72 -10.15 -3.46
N ILE A 113 -1.43 -9.92 -3.30
CA ILE A 113 -0.64 -9.22 -4.31
C ILE A 113 -0.65 -10.00 -5.63
N ARG A 114 -0.54 -11.31 -5.55
CA ARG A 114 -0.53 -12.17 -6.75
C ARG A 114 -1.89 -12.35 -7.40
N ALA A 115 -2.93 -11.99 -6.68
CA ALA A 115 -4.28 -11.98 -7.26
C ALA A 115 -4.56 -10.68 -8.05
#